data_5769f0f09cde4cc0263cd421bcc68e41
#
_entry.id   5769f0f09cde4cc0263cd421bcc68e41
#
_cell.length_a   1.000
_cell.length_b   1.000
_cell.length_c   1.000
_cell.angle_alpha   90.00
_cell.angle_beta   90.00
_cell.angle_gamma   90.00
#
_symmetry.space_group_name_H-M   'P 1'
#
loop_
_entity.id
_entity.type
_entity.pdbx_description
1 polymer ?
#
loop_
_entity_poly.entity_id
_entity_poly.type
_entity_poly.pdbx_seq_one_letter_code
_entity_poly.pdbx_strand_id
1 'polypeptide(L)'
;MNNLQGKKVILYRRVSTTDQKVFGNSLNAQQGSLRDFCEKNSMNIVKEFEEDYSAKNFNRPEWKRLNAFAKKNKKDIDYLLVFDWDRFSRNAYEALGVIKDFNNIGIEVNCTGKWINYSDPAQTMMQLMYLGMPEVDNKIRSQKVQMGMRQGLKEGRWNVMQPIGYVSGKDELGKPLMQLDPIKAPLIKNLFFTFSLGVYTQYDIIKMSKLVFN
;
A
#
# COMPACT_ATOMS: atom_id res chain seq x y z
N MET A 1 28.72 13.58 -14.45
CA MET A 1 27.48 14.17 -13.90
C MET A 1 26.62 14.54 -15.08
N ASN A 2 25.40 14.02 -15.17
CA ASN A 2 24.47 14.42 -16.24
C ASN A 2 24.16 15.92 -16.05
N ASN A 3 24.33 16.69 -17.12
CA ASN A 3 23.95 18.10 -17.09
C ASN A 3 22.41 18.18 -17.11
N LEU A 4 21.81 18.47 -15.94
CA LEU A 4 20.36 18.57 -15.77
C LEU A 4 19.84 20.00 -16.00
N GLN A 5 20.73 20.97 -16.12
CA GLN A 5 20.39 22.37 -16.30
C GLN A 5 19.58 22.61 -17.58
N GLY A 6 18.46 23.28 -17.46
CA GLY A 6 17.56 23.60 -18.57
C GLY A 6 16.68 22.43 -19.02
N LYS A 7 16.85 21.22 -18.47
CA LYS A 7 16.04 20.06 -18.81
C LYS A 7 14.58 20.25 -18.42
N LYS A 8 13.68 19.82 -19.28
CA LYS A 8 12.23 19.93 -19.12
C LYS A 8 11.65 18.69 -18.48
N VAL A 9 10.90 18.86 -17.39
CA VAL A 9 10.44 17.73 -16.57
C VAL A 9 8.94 17.74 -16.30
N ILE A 10 8.35 16.54 -16.24
CA ILE A 10 7.05 16.29 -15.64
C ILE A 10 7.28 15.76 -14.22
N LEU A 11 6.54 16.29 -13.25
CA LEU A 11 6.51 15.76 -11.89
C LEU A 11 5.29 14.87 -11.70
N TYR A 12 5.51 13.68 -11.13
CA TYR A 12 4.44 12.79 -10.75
C TYR A 12 4.56 12.42 -9.27
N ARG A 13 3.51 12.71 -8.52
CA ARG A 13 3.39 12.40 -7.09
C ARG A 13 2.18 11.55 -6.82
N ARG A 14 2.29 10.66 -5.84
CA ARG A 14 1.24 9.73 -5.49
C ARG A 14 1.16 9.50 -3.99
N VAL A 15 -0.05 9.49 -3.49
CA VAL A 15 -0.36 8.94 -2.16
C VAL A 15 -1.48 7.91 -2.28
N SER A 16 -1.62 7.07 -1.26
CA SER A 16 -2.83 6.29 -1.02
C SER A 16 -3.43 6.69 0.33
N THR A 17 -4.72 6.51 0.49
CA THR A 17 -5.47 6.76 1.74
C THR A 17 -4.83 6.07 2.95
N THR A 18 -4.16 4.93 2.72
CA THR A 18 -3.44 4.18 3.76
C THR A 18 -2.09 4.83 4.11
N ASP A 19 -1.38 5.36 3.11
CA ASP A 19 -0.07 6.00 3.31
C ASP A 19 -0.20 7.35 4.05
N GLN A 20 -1.29 8.09 3.82
CA GLN A 20 -1.60 9.34 4.54
C GLN A 20 -1.77 9.12 6.05
N LYS A 21 -2.38 7.99 6.45
CA LYS A 21 -2.65 7.67 7.86
C LYS A 21 -1.42 7.19 8.64
N VAL A 22 -0.44 6.57 7.98
CA VAL A 22 0.63 5.83 8.66
C VAL A 22 1.98 6.57 8.67
N PHE A 23 2.30 7.36 7.64
CA PHE A 23 3.66 7.90 7.47
C PHE A 23 3.78 9.43 7.40
N GLY A 24 2.68 10.18 7.49
CA GLY A 24 2.75 11.65 7.48
C GLY A 24 3.38 12.27 6.22
N ASN A 25 3.80 11.47 5.24
CA ASN A 25 4.33 11.93 3.97
C ASN A 25 3.18 12.42 3.09
N SER A 26 2.74 13.65 3.38
CA SER A 26 1.70 14.32 2.63
C SER A 26 2.15 14.54 1.19
N LEU A 27 1.20 14.67 0.27
CA LEU A 27 1.46 15.13 -1.12
C LEU A 27 2.31 16.40 -1.14
N ASN A 28 2.11 17.29 -0.17
CA ASN A 28 2.87 18.53 -0.04
C ASN A 28 4.35 18.30 0.22
N ALA A 29 4.73 17.31 1.05
CA ALA A 29 6.14 17.00 1.30
C ALA A 29 6.83 16.41 0.07
N GLN A 30 6.14 15.52 -0.68
CA GLN A 30 6.66 15.01 -1.95
C GLN A 30 6.81 16.13 -2.99
N GLN A 31 5.83 17.03 -3.06
CA GLN A 31 5.89 18.20 -3.95
C GLN A 31 7.07 19.10 -3.62
N GLY A 32 7.26 19.47 -2.33
CA GLY A 32 8.38 20.26 -1.89
C GLY A 32 9.70 19.64 -2.32
N SER A 33 9.93 18.37 -2.00
CA SER A 33 11.16 17.67 -2.35
C SER A 33 11.41 17.57 -3.87
N LEU A 34 10.37 17.36 -4.69
CA LEU A 34 10.49 17.32 -6.15
C LEU A 34 10.84 18.69 -6.72
N ARG A 35 10.20 19.75 -6.23
CA ARG A 35 10.47 21.13 -6.67
C ARG A 35 11.86 21.58 -6.24
N ASP A 36 12.26 21.32 -4.98
CA ASP A 36 13.60 21.64 -4.48
C ASP A 36 14.68 20.95 -5.32
N PHE A 37 14.45 19.69 -5.73
CA PHE A 37 15.36 18.98 -6.61
C PHE A 37 15.48 19.67 -7.97
N CYS A 38 14.35 20.07 -8.57
CA CYS A 38 14.34 20.77 -9.86
C CYS A 38 15.02 22.12 -9.76
N GLU A 39 14.77 22.88 -8.71
CA GLU A 39 15.41 24.19 -8.47
C GLU A 39 16.91 24.06 -8.32
N LYS A 40 17.39 23.15 -7.45
CA LYS A 40 18.83 22.89 -7.23
C LYS A 40 19.56 22.46 -8.51
N ASN A 41 18.87 21.80 -9.43
CA ASN A 41 19.45 21.34 -10.69
C ASN A 41 19.08 22.24 -11.89
N SER A 42 18.44 23.39 -11.66
CA SER A 42 17.99 24.34 -12.68
C SER A 42 17.17 23.67 -13.79
N MET A 43 16.26 22.78 -13.42
CA MET A 43 15.35 22.09 -14.34
C MET A 43 14.05 22.86 -14.51
N ASN A 44 13.43 22.77 -15.68
CA ASN A 44 12.18 23.46 -16.01
C ASN A 44 10.98 22.52 -15.82
N ILE A 45 10.10 22.80 -14.85
CA ILE A 45 8.89 22.04 -14.62
C ILE A 45 7.86 22.41 -15.68
N VAL A 46 7.51 21.46 -16.55
CA VAL A 46 6.48 21.61 -17.60
C VAL A 46 5.09 21.39 -17.06
N LYS A 47 4.91 20.33 -16.26
CA LYS A 47 3.62 19.98 -15.67
C LYS A 47 3.78 19.09 -14.46
N GLU A 48 2.82 19.20 -13.54
CA GLU A 48 2.71 18.33 -12.37
C GLU A 48 1.43 17.50 -12.43
N PHE A 49 1.51 16.24 -12.03
CA PHE A 49 0.40 15.32 -11.91
C PHE A 49 0.35 14.73 -10.51
N GLU A 50 -0.86 14.66 -9.97
CA GLU A 50 -1.12 14.20 -8.60
C GLU A 50 -2.12 13.06 -8.62
N GLU A 51 -1.78 11.94 -8.01
CA GLU A 51 -2.59 10.73 -7.99
C GLU A 51 -2.93 10.30 -6.57
N ASP A 52 -4.20 10.11 -6.28
CA ASP A 52 -4.68 9.51 -5.03
C ASP A 52 -5.19 8.09 -5.29
N TYR A 53 -4.28 7.21 -5.69
CA TYR A 53 -4.57 5.82 -6.01
C TYR A 53 -3.44 4.87 -5.58
N SER A 54 -3.79 3.58 -5.39
CA SER A 54 -2.82 2.55 -5.03
C SER A 54 -1.76 2.33 -6.12
N ALA A 55 -0.50 2.06 -5.69
CA ALA A 55 0.61 1.74 -6.58
C ALA A 55 0.59 0.32 -7.17
N LYS A 56 -0.51 -0.44 -7.01
CA LYS A 56 -0.59 -1.84 -7.44
C LYS A 56 -0.50 -2.01 -8.97
N ASN A 57 -1.04 -1.07 -9.74
CA ASN A 57 -1.00 -1.06 -11.19
C ASN A 57 -1.07 0.36 -11.74
N PHE A 58 -0.90 0.53 -13.07
CA PHE A 58 -0.98 1.82 -13.75
C PHE A 58 -2.37 2.17 -14.30
N ASN A 59 -3.41 1.43 -13.93
CA ASN A 59 -4.79 1.78 -14.29
C ASN A 59 -5.34 2.89 -13.39
N ARG A 60 -4.74 4.07 -13.45
CA ARG A 60 -5.00 5.24 -12.62
C ARG A 60 -5.43 6.42 -13.51
N PRO A 61 -6.42 7.23 -13.09
CA PRO A 61 -6.92 8.33 -13.92
C PRO A 61 -5.84 9.36 -14.29
N GLU A 62 -5.10 9.86 -13.31
CA GLU A 62 -4.06 10.87 -13.56
C GLU A 62 -2.86 10.30 -14.30
N TRP A 63 -2.51 9.03 -14.07
CA TRP A 63 -1.49 8.35 -14.86
C TRP A 63 -1.85 8.29 -16.36
N LYS A 64 -3.13 8.01 -16.68
CA LYS A 64 -3.60 7.99 -18.08
C LYS A 64 -3.47 9.37 -18.72
N ARG A 65 -3.82 10.44 -17.97
CA ARG A 65 -3.68 11.83 -18.42
C ARG A 65 -2.21 12.20 -18.63
N LEU A 66 -1.32 11.82 -17.69
CA LEU A 66 0.11 12.01 -17.79
C LEU A 66 0.67 11.34 -19.05
N ASN A 67 0.35 10.05 -19.27
CA ASN A 67 0.82 9.28 -20.42
C ASN A 67 0.37 9.90 -21.75
N ALA A 68 -0.91 10.32 -21.86
CA ALA A 68 -1.41 11.02 -23.02
C ALA A 68 -0.69 12.35 -23.25
N PHE A 69 -0.47 13.14 -22.18
CA PHE A 69 0.27 14.40 -22.25
C PHE A 69 1.72 14.21 -22.68
N ALA A 70 2.43 13.25 -22.08
CA ALA A 70 3.81 12.94 -22.40
C ALA A 70 3.98 12.52 -23.88
N LYS A 71 3.11 11.64 -24.38
CA LYS A 71 3.13 11.21 -25.79
C LYS A 71 2.89 12.37 -26.76
N LYS A 72 1.97 13.29 -26.42
CA LYS A 72 1.66 14.46 -27.25
C LYS A 72 2.81 15.47 -27.28
N ASN A 73 3.51 15.65 -26.14
CA ASN A 73 4.52 16.70 -25.98
C ASN A 73 5.95 16.11 -25.85
N LYS A 74 6.22 14.93 -26.40
CA LYS A 74 7.48 14.18 -26.21
C LYS A 74 8.74 14.97 -26.58
N LYS A 75 8.66 15.95 -27.50
CA LYS A 75 9.80 16.81 -27.90
C LYS A 75 10.13 17.89 -26.85
N ASP A 76 9.21 18.16 -25.95
CA ASP A 76 9.31 19.21 -24.94
C ASP A 76 9.47 18.65 -23.53
N ILE A 77 9.82 17.38 -23.39
CA ILE A 77 9.96 16.70 -22.10
C ILE A 77 11.19 15.81 -22.15
N ASP A 78 12.12 16.02 -21.22
CA ASP A 78 13.33 15.19 -21.08
C ASP A 78 13.13 14.11 -20.01
N TYR A 79 12.45 14.46 -18.88
CA TYR A 79 12.32 13.57 -17.74
C TYR A 79 10.91 13.50 -17.20
N LEU A 80 10.55 12.30 -16.70
CA LEU A 80 9.45 12.09 -15.75
C LEU A 80 10.07 11.83 -14.38
N LEU A 81 9.86 12.74 -13.42
CA LEU A 81 10.41 12.63 -12.08
C LEU A 81 9.36 12.17 -11.07
N VAL A 82 9.75 11.20 -10.27
CA VAL A 82 9.00 10.72 -9.11
C VAL A 82 9.79 10.92 -7.82
N PHE A 83 9.13 10.95 -6.69
CA PHE A 83 9.78 11.14 -5.40
C PHE A 83 10.65 9.93 -5.01
N ASP A 84 10.08 8.72 -5.10
CA ASP A 84 10.79 7.45 -4.90
C ASP A 84 10.18 6.37 -5.80
N TRP A 85 10.91 5.29 -6.07
CA TRP A 85 10.49 4.19 -6.93
C TRP A 85 9.24 3.46 -6.41
N ASP A 86 9.06 3.39 -5.08
CA ASP A 86 7.85 2.81 -4.47
C ASP A 86 6.60 3.69 -4.67
N ARG A 87 6.79 4.99 -4.90
CA ARG A 87 5.71 5.91 -5.28
C ARG A 87 5.33 5.75 -6.74
N PHE A 88 6.30 5.39 -7.58
CA PHE A 88 6.05 5.11 -8.99
C PHE A 88 5.23 3.82 -9.16
N SER A 89 5.73 2.68 -8.69
CA SER A 89 5.01 1.41 -8.71
C SER A 89 5.47 0.46 -7.60
N ARG A 90 4.56 -0.43 -7.18
CA ARG A 90 4.86 -1.61 -6.35
C ARG A 90 4.86 -2.90 -7.15
N ASN A 91 4.70 -2.82 -8.46
CA ASN A 91 4.81 -3.93 -9.41
C ASN A 91 6.00 -3.66 -10.32
N ALA A 92 7.10 -4.36 -10.08
CA ALA A 92 8.35 -4.17 -10.81
C ALA A 92 8.20 -4.45 -12.32
N TYR A 93 7.44 -5.48 -12.68
CA TYR A 93 7.23 -5.87 -14.07
C TYR A 93 6.51 -4.78 -14.87
N GLU A 94 5.39 -4.26 -14.35
CA GLU A 94 4.67 -3.15 -14.99
C GLU A 94 5.52 -1.87 -15.05
N ALA A 95 6.27 -1.57 -13.96
CA ALA A 95 7.14 -0.41 -13.89
C ALA A 95 8.20 -0.42 -15.00
N LEU A 96 8.85 -1.56 -15.22
CA LEU A 96 9.85 -1.72 -16.28
C LEU A 96 9.26 -1.56 -17.68
N GLY A 97 8.05 -2.10 -17.90
CA GLY A 97 7.32 -1.90 -19.16
C GLY A 97 7.07 -0.42 -19.41
N VAL A 98 6.57 0.31 -18.41
CA VAL A 98 6.33 1.74 -18.50
C VAL A 98 7.60 2.54 -18.71
N ILE A 99 8.68 2.25 -17.98
CA ILE A 99 9.98 2.92 -18.15
C ILE A 99 10.50 2.73 -19.56
N LYS A 100 10.41 1.50 -20.09
CA LYS A 100 10.80 1.20 -21.49
C LYS A 100 9.97 2.00 -22.49
N ASP A 101 8.67 2.10 -22.29
CA ASP A 101 7.78 2.86 -23.18
C ASP A 101 8.13 4.35 -23.19
N PHE A 102 8.43 4.95 -22.02
CA PHE A 102 8.86 6.33 -21.91
C PHE A 102 10.23 6.56 -22.55
N ASN A 103 11.20 5.68 -22.30
CA ASN A 103 12.52 5.74 -22.94
C ASN A 103 12.42 5.66 -24.47
N ASN A 104 11.52 4.83 -25.01
CA ASN A 104 11.29 4.72 -26.46
C ASN A 104 10.77 6.01 -27.10
N ILE A 105 10.12 6.88 -26.34
CA ILE A 105 9.67 8.20 -26.81
C ILE A 105 10.64 9.33 -26.45
N GLY A 106 11.81 8.99 -25.86
CA GLY A 106 12.87 9.94 -25.50
C GLY A 106 12.70 10.62 -24.15
N ILE A 107 11.83 10.11 -23.28
CA ILE A 107 11.60 10.63 -21.93
C ILE A 107 12.20 9.65 -20.91
N GLU A 108 13.18 10.08 -20.12
CA GLU A 108 13.75 9.24 -19.07
C GLU A 108 12.90 9.32 -17.79
N VAL A 109 12.55 8.17 -17.21
CA VAL A 109 11.86 8.10 -15.91
C VAL A 109 12.90 8.01 -14.82
N ASN A 110 12.86 8.94 -13.85
CA ASN A 110 13.85 8.96 -12.79
C ASN A 110 13.25 9.35 -11.42
N CYS A 111 14.01 9.09 -10.37
CA CYS A 111 13.62 9.32 -8.98
C CYS A 111 14.61 10.28 -8.32
N THR A 112 14.10 11.26 -7.57
CA THR A 112 14.95 12.29 -6.96
C THR A 112 15.87 11.74 -5.87
N GLY A 113 15.43 10.72 -5.12
CA GLY A 113 16.21 10.14 -4.02
C GLY A 113 17.21 9.06 -4.46
N LYS A 114 16.98 8.43 -5.61
CA LYS A 114 17.80 7.30 -6.13
C LYS A 114 17.92 7.45 -7.63
N TRP A 115 18.68 8.46 -8.05
CA TRP A 115 18.89 8.79 -9.46
C TRP A 115 19.57 7.65 -10.21
N ILE A 116 19.12 7.35 -11.40
CA ILE A 116 19.67 6.32 -12.29
C ILE A 116 20.28 7.00 -13.51
N ASN A 117 21.54 6.71 -13.80
CA ASN A 117 22.16 7.04 -15.06
C ASN A 117 22.03 5.84 -16.02
N TYR A 118 21.16 5.95 -17.00
CA TYR A 118 20.89 4.86 -17.97
C TYR A 118 22.06 4.51 -18.87
N SER A 119 23.09 5.35 -18.93
CA SER A 119 24.34 5.04 -19.64
C SER A 119 25.24 4.08 -18.84
N ASP A 120 24.94 3.84 -17.57
CA ASP A 120 25.67 2.91 -16.70
C ASP A 120 24.85 1.63 -16.47
N PRO A 121 25.28 0.49 -17.03
CA PRO A 121 24.56 -0.79 -16.84
C PRO A 121 24.41 -1.21 -15.37
N ALA A 122 25.39 -0.88 -14.52
CA ALA A 122 25.31 -1.20 -13.09
C ALA A 122 24.16 -0.44 -12.42
N GLN A 123 23.95 0.83 -12.75
CA GLN A 123 22.84 1.62 -12.22
C GLN A 123 21.47 1.16 -12.75
N THR A 124 21.41 0.69 -14.00
CA THR A 124 20.21 0.06 -14.54
C THR A 124 19.85 -1.21 -13.74
N MET A 125 20.84 -2.01 -13.35
CA MET A 125 20.63 -3.17 -12.48
C MET A 125 20.15 -2.73 -11.08
N MET A 126 20.70 -1.66 -10.52
CA MET A 126 20.22 -1.10 -9.24
C MET A 126 18.76 -0.63 -9.34
N GLN A 127 18.33 -0.08 -10.46
CA GLN A 127 16.92 0.29 -10.67
C GLN A 127 15.99 -0.93 -10.56
N LEU A 128 16.38 -2.08 -11.13
CA LEU A 128 15.62 -3.33 -10.97
C LEU A 128 15.47 -3.72 -9.51
N MET A 129 16.53 -3.58 -8.72
CA MET A 129 16.48 -3.85 -7.28
C MET A 129 15.54 -2.88 -6.56
N TYR A 130 15.63 -1.57 -6.82
CA TYR A 130 14.74 -0.58 -6.21
C TYR A 130 13.26 -0.79 -6.52
N LEU A 131 12.94 -1.20 -7.74
CA LEU A 131 11.57 -1.53 -8.15
C LEU A 131 11.07 -2.84 -7.55
N GLY A 132 11.96 -3.83 -7.36
CA GLY A 132 11.60 -5.15 -6.83
C GLY A 132 11.52 -5.20 -5.30
N MET A 133 12.32 -4.39 -4.58
CA MET A 133 12.38 -4.41 -3.11
C MET A 133 11.03 -4.25 -2.41
N PRO A 134 10.13 -3.33 -2.81
CA PRO A 134 8.84 -3.18 -2.14
C PRO A 134 7.97 -4.44 -2.20
N GLU A 135 8.06 -5.22 -3.28
CA GLU A 135 7.33 -6.48 -3.42
C GLU A 135 7.93 -7.55 -2.49
N VAL A 136 9.25 -7.65 -2.43
CA VAL A 136 9.99 -8.57 -1.54
C VAL A 136 9.68 -8.24 -0.07
N ASP A 137 9.73 -6.96 0.31
CA ASP A 137 9.42 -6.52 1.67
C ASP A 137 7.99 -6.87 2.09
N ASN A 138 7.01 -6.68 1.20
CA ASN A 138 5.63 -7.06 1.45
C ASN A 138 5.48 -8.58 1.63
N LYS A 139 6.20 -9.38 0.85
CA LYS A 139 6.21 -10.85 0.96
C LYS A 139 6.82 -11.32 2.28
N ILE A 140 7.96 -10.74 2.66
CA ILE A 140 8.62 -11.02 3.95
C ILE A 140 7.70 -10.64 5.12
N ARG A 141 7.06 -9.45 5.06
CA ARG A 141 6.10 -9.01 6.09
C ARG A 141 4.93 -9.96 6.21
N SER A 142 4.35 -10.38 5.07
CA SER A 142 3.26 -11.37 5.06
C SER A 142 3.67 -12.69 5.69
N GLN A 143 4.86 -13.20 5.38
CA GLN A 143 5.40 -14.43 5.99
C GLN A 143 5.58 -14.28 7.50
N LYS A 144 6.14 -13.15 7.96
CA LYS A 144 6.30 -12.88 9.41
C LYS A 144 4.95 -12.83 10.13
N VAL A 145 3.93 -12.20 9.53
CA VAL A 145 2.58 -12.17 10.09
C VAL A 145 1.99 -13.59 10.17
N GLN A 146 2.10 -14.37 9.10
CA GLN A 146 1.63 -15.76 9.10
C GLN A 146 2.33 -16.61 10.14
N MET A 147 3.65 -16.48 10.29
CA MET A 147 4.42 -17.17 11.33
C MET A 147 3.95 -16.77 12.72
N GLY A 148 3.76 -15.48 12.97
CA GLY A 148 3.25 -14.98 14.24
C GLY A 148 1.83 -15.49 14.55
N MET A 149 0.94 -15.52 13.57
CA MET A 149 -0.41 -16.07 13.72
C MET A 149 -0.36 -17.58 14.04
N ARG A 150 0.46 -18.35 13.30
CA ARG A 150 0.63 -19.79 13.57
C ARG A 150 1.18 -20.05 14.97
N GLN A 151 2.16 -19.26 15.41
CA GLN A 151 2.72 -19.38 16.75
C GLN A 151 1.67 -19.03 17.80
N GLY A 152 0.89 -17.97 17.60
CA GLY A 152 -0.21 -17.61 18.49
C GLY A 152 -1.24 -18.74 18.65
N LEU A 153 -1.61 -19.40 17.52
CA LEU A 153 -2.52 -20.56 17.56
C LEU A 153 -1.92 -21.75 18.34
N LYS A 154 -0.62 -22.04 18.15
CA LYS A 154 0.07 -23.09 18.94
C LYS A 154 0.08 -22.80 20.43
N GLU A 155 0.14 -21.53 20.81
CA GLU A 155 0.07 -21.07 22.20
C GLU A 155 -1.38 -20.96 22.72
N GLY A 156 -2.37 -21.43 21.94
CA GLY A 156 -3.79 -21.39 22.32
C GLY A 156 -4.42 -20.02 22.21
N ARG A 157 -3.78 -19.05 21.54
CA ARG A 157 -4.31 -17.72 21.36
C ARG A 157 -5.28 -17.66 20.20
N TRP A 158 -6.39 -16.94 20.37
CA TRP A 158 -7.36 -16.69 19.32
C TRP A 158 -6.94 -15.47 18.51
N ASN A 159 -6.53 -15.66 17.26
CA ASN A 159 -5.92 -14.62 16.42
C ASN A 159 -6.90 -13.93 15.44
N VAL A 160 -8.20 -14.27 15.53
CA VAL A 160 -9.25 -13.69 14.68
C VAL A 160 -10.29 -12.98 15.55
N MET A 161 -11.31 -12.40 14.93
CA MET A 161 -12.41 -11.77 15.65
C MET A 161 -13.05 -12.79 16.62
N GLN A 162 -13.26 -12.40 17.87
CA GLN A 162 -13.82 -13.27 18.88
C GLN A 162 -15.27 -13.65 18.52
N PRO A 163 -15.67 -14.92 18.75
CA PRO A 163 -17.06 -15.33 18.64
C PRO A 163 -17.93 -14.58 19.64
N ILE A 164 -19.21 -14.47 19.35
CA ILE A 164 -20.20 -13.90 20.29
C ILE A 164 -20.17 -14.69 21.60
N GLY A 165 -20.14 -14.00 22.71
CA GLY A 165 -20.00 -14.60 24.06
C GLY A 165 -18.58 -14.54 24.60
N TYR A 166 -17.63 -14.02 23.82
CA TYR A 166 -16.25 -13.79 24.25
C TYR A 166 -15.81 -12.35 24.04
N VAL A 167 -14.88 -11.88 24.85
CA VAL A 167 -14.24 -10.57 24.79
C VAL A 167 -12.73 -10.70 24.80
N SER A 168 -12.06 -9.68 24.27
CA SER A 168 -10.59 -9.58 24.36
C SER A 168 -10.21 -9.21 25.78
N GLY A 169 -9.33 -10.00 26.38
CA GLY A 169 -8.66 -9.71 27.63
C GLY A 169 -7.15 -9.80 27.48
N LYS A 170 -6.44 -9.74 28.62
CA LYS A 170 -5.01 -9.97 28.72
C LYS A 170 -4.75 -10.95 29.84
N ASP A 171 -3.73 -11.82 29.66
CA ASP A 171 -3.21 -12.65 30.74
C ASP A 171 -2.34 -11.84 31.72
N GLU A 172 -1.81 -12.50 32.75
CA GLU A 172 -0.94 -11.90 33.77
C GLU A 172 0.36 -11.31 33.18
N LEU A 173 0.78 -11.80 32.00
CA LEU A 173 1.95 -11.32 31.25
C LEU A 173 1.61 -10.23 30.23
N GLY A 174 0.36 -9.75 30.19
CA GLY A 174 -0.11 -8.73 29.27
C GLY A 174 -0.34 -9.23 27.84
N LYS A 175 -0.29 -10.55 27.59
CA LYS A 175 -0.55 -11.13 26.27
C LYS A 175 -2.06 -11.23 26.00
N PRO A 176 -2.51 -11.06 24.75
CA PRO A 176 -3.91 -11.19 24.39
C PRO A 176 -4.50 -12.56 24.79
N LEU A 177 -5.61 -12.54 25.50
CA LEU A 177 -6.36 -13.72 25.92
C LEU A 177 -7.84 -13.52 25.58
N MET A 178 -8.50 -14.59 25.15
CA MET A 178 -9.95 -14.62 24.97
C MET A 178 -10.61 -14.99 26.31
N GLN A 179 -11.51 -14.15 26.80
CA GLN A 179 -12.23 -14.34 28.03
C GLN A 179 -13.73 -14.44 27.77
N LEU A 180 -14.47 -15.08 28.68
CA LEU A 180 -15.92 -15.11 28.59
C LEU A 180 -16.49 -13.71 28.83
N ASP A 181 -17.42 -13.30 27.95
CA ASP A 181 -18.22 -12.10 28.16
C ASP A 181 -19.20 -12.37 29.31
N PRO A 182 -19.14 -11.64 30.44
CA PRO A 182 -19.98 -11.92 31.61
C PRO A 182 -21.47 -11.76 31.32
N ILE A 183 -21.85 -10.98 30.31
CA ILE A 183 -23.23 -10.72 29.93
C ILE A 183 -23.66 -11.70 28.82
N LYS A 184 -22.88 -11.78 27.75
CA LYS A 184 -23.27 -12.52 26.54
C LYS A 184 -23.03 -14.03 26.65
N ALA A 185 -22.00 -14.49 27.37
CA ALA A 185 -21.70 -15.91 27.46
C ALA A 185 -22.82 -16.73 28.10
N PRO A 186 -23.45 -16.31 29.21
CA PRO A 186 -24.60 -17.03 29.76
C PRO A 186 -25.79 -17.12 28.79
N LEU A 187 -26.04 -16.04 28.03
CA LEU A 187 -27.12 -16.00 27.05
C LEU A 187 -26.88 -17.00 25.90
N ILE A 188 -25.66 -17.03 25.38
CA ILE A 188 -25.26 -17.99 24.34
C ILE A 188 -25.38 -19.42 24.87
N LYS A 189 -24.92 -19.70 26.10
CA LYS A 189 -25.05 -20.99 26.74
C LYS A 189 -26.50 -21.44 26.81
N ASN A 190 -27.42 -20.56 27.21
CA ASN A 190 -28.84 -20.83 27.28
C ASN A 190 -29.46 -21.12 25.90
N LEU A 191 -29.04 -20.40 24.83
CA LEU A 191 -29.49 -20.69 23.46
C LEU A 191 -29.09 -22.10 22.99
N PHE A 192 -27.82 -22.49 23.27
CA PHE A 192 -27.37 -23.87 22.98
C PHE A 192 -28.12 -24.93 23.77
N PHE A 193 -28.36 -24.68 25.06
CA PHE A 193 -29.14 -25.57 25.90
C PHE A 193 -30.59 -25.71 25.35
N THR A 194 -31.23 -24.60 25.05
CA THR A 194 -32.59 -24.57 24.50
C THR A 194 -32.68 -25.38 23.16
N PHE A 195 -31.68 -25.21 22.30
CA PHE A 195 -31.58 -25.96 21.06
C PHE A 195 -31.41 -27.47 21.31
N SER A 196 -30.64 -27.88 22.30
CA SER A 196 -30.34 -29.25 22.64
C SER A 196 -31.59 -30.05 23.12
N LEU A 197 -32.63 -29.35 23.51
CA LEU A 197 -33.93 -30.01 23.92
C LEU A 197 -34.68 -30.63 22.73
N GLY A 198 -34.26 -30.34 21.49
CA GLY A 198 -34.86 -30.92 20.27
C GLY A 198 -36.26 -30.40 19.92
N VAL A 199 -36.77 -29.41 20.66
CA VAL A 199 -38.11 -28.83 20.46
C VAL A 199 -38.10 -27.65 19.51
N TYR A 200 -36.94 -26.93 19.44
CA TYR A 200 -36.80 -25.70 18.69
C TYR A 200 -35.96 -25.92 17.42
N THR A 201 -36.37 -25.28 16.32
CA THR A 201 -35.61 -25.26 15.08
C THR A 201 -34.47 -24.22 15.14
N GLN A 202 -33.49 -24.30 14.23
CA GLN A 202 -32.46 -23.26 14.10
C GLN A 202 -33.06 -21.87 13.87
N TYR A 203 -34.17 -21.78 13.14
CA TYR A 203 -34.88 -20.54 12.89
C TYR A 203 -35.41 -19.92 14.18
N ASP A 204 -36.01 -20.74 15.07
CA ASP A 204 -36.51 -20.27 16.37
C ASP A 204 -35.38 -19.74 17.24
N ILE A 205 -34.26 -20.43 17.30
CA ILE A 205 -33.05 -19.96 18.05
C ILE A 205 -32.51 -18.66 17.50
N ILE A 206 -32.44 -18.48 16.17
CA ILE A 206 -32.03 -17.22 15.55
C ILE A 206 -33.00 -16.08 15.90
N LYS A 207 -34.31 -16.35 15.93
CA LYS A 207 -35.31 -15.36 16.32
C LYS A 207 -35.16 -14.98 17.80
N MET A 208 -34.93 -15.93 18.69
CA MET A 208 -34.66 -15.70 20.10
C MET A 208 -33.36 -14.88 20.29
N SER A 209 -32.29 -15.22 19.55
CA SER A 209 -31.03 -14.51 19.65
C SER A 209 -31.14 -13.03 19.28
N LYS A 210 -31.95 -12.68 18.27
CA LYS A 210 -32.22 -11.28 17.89
C LYS A 210 -32.93 -10.49 18.98
N LEU A 211 -33.76 -11.12 19.78
CA LEU A 211 -34.44 -10.48 20.91
C LEU A 211 -33.52 -10.25 22.11
N VAL A 212 -32.42 -10.99 22.18
CA VAL A 212 -31.49 -10.99 23.32
C VAL A 212 -30.28 -10.07 23.06
N PHE A 213 -29.89 -9.88 21.79
CA PHE A 213 -28.69 -9.12 21.41
C PHE A 213 -28.98 -7.77 20.73
N ASN A 214 -30.26 -7.39 20.60
CA ASN A 214 -30.67 -6.02 20.26
C ASN A 214 -30.83 -5.21 21.55
#